data_6d86870f0af5f97fb4d56c745ecd0e5c
#
_entry.id   6d86870f0af5f97fb4d56c745ecd0e5c
#
_cell.length_a   1.000
_cell.length_b   1.000
_cell.length_c   1.000
_cell.angle_alpha   90.00
_cell.angle_beta   90.00
_cell.angle_gamma   90.00
#
_symmetry.space_group_name_H-M   'P 1'
#
loop_
_entity.id
_entity.type
_entity.pdbx_description
1 polymer ?
#
loop_
_entity_poly.entity_id
_entity_poly.type
_entity_poly.pdbx_seq_one_letter_code
_entity_poly.pdbx_strand_id
1 'polypeptide(L)'
;MNILVIGGTRFFGIHMVKELLALGHDVTIATRGNAADPFGERVKRIRVERTDIESMKRAFAGLHFDVVFDNIAYASNDIKSAMETLDFNKYIYMSTTAVYDPKHMDTKEEDFDAVHKTLEWCGRADHPYDVVKRQAECALWQKYADKNWIAVRYPFVIGEDDYTKRLKFYIEHAIKNVPMKIQNADAA
;
A
#
# COMPACT_ATOMS: atom_id res chain seq x y z
N MET A 1 3.89 13.39 -16.17
CA MET A 1 4.33 11.98 -16.05
C MET A 1 3.13 11.07 -16.24
N ASN A 2 3.36 9.87 -16.78
CA ASN A 2 2.37 8.80 -16.86
C ASN A 2 2.45 7.97 -15.57
N ILE A 3 1.42 8.05 -14.72
CA ILE A 3 1.44 7.47 -13.38
C ILE A 3 0.36 6.40 -13.23
N LEU A 4 0.76 5.22 -12.73
CA LEU A 4 -0.16 4.17 -12.33
C LEU A 4 -0.41 4.23 -10.82
N VAL A 5 -1.68 4.19 -10.42
CA VAL A 5 -2.08 4.01 -9.02
C VAL A 5 -2.87 2.71 -8.88
N ILE A 6 -2.27 1.71 -8.25
CA ILE A 6 -2.96 0.46 -7.93
C ILE A 6 -3.69 0.68 -6.60
N GLY A 7 -5.05 0.70 -6.64
CA GLY A 7 -5.87 0.96 -5.46
C GLY A 7 -6.11 2.45 -5.15
N GLY A 8 -6.50 3.26 -6.12
CA GLY A 8 -6.75 4.70 -5.99
C GLY A 8 -8.19 5.12 -5.65
N THR A 9 -9.13 4.18 -5.37
CA THR A 9 -10.58 4.49 -5.30
C THR A 9 -11.15 4.56 -3.89
N ARG A 10 -10.33 4.47 -2.84
CA ARG A 10 -10.78 4.52 -1.45
C ARG A 10 -9.77 5.25 -0.56
N PHE A 11 -10.28 5.93 0.47
CA PHE A 11 -9.52 6.56 1.54
C PHE A 11 -8.36 7.42 1.01
N PHE A 12 -7.15 7.28 1.56
CA PHE A 12 -5.98 8.06 1.13
C PHE A 12 -5.65 7.93 -0.36
N GLY A 13 -6.01 6.81 -1.00
CA GLY A 13 -5.86 6.64 -2.44
C GLY A 13 -6.66 7.66 -3.26
N ILE A 14 -7.85 8.08 -2.79
CA ILE A 14 -8.63 9.15 -3.42
C ILE A 14 -7.87 10.48 -3.37
N HIS A 15 -7.34 10.82 -2.20
CA HIS A 15 -6.58 12.06 -2.00
C HIS A 15 -5.29 12.06 -2.82
N MET A 16 -4.58 10.95 -2.85
CA MET A 16 -3.39 10.79 -3.70
C MET A 16 -3.70 11.04 -5.18
N VAL A 17 -4.76 10.44 -5.72
CA VAL A 17 -5.15 10.65 -7.12
C VAL A 17 -5.56 12.09 -7.37
N LYS A 18 -6.27 12.75 -6.44
CA LYS A 18 -6.62 14.16 -6.55
C LYS A 18 -5.39 15.05 -6.67
N GLU A 19 -4.39 14.82 -5.81
CA GLU A 19 -3.14 15.59 -5.84
C GLU A 19 -2.35 15.36 -7.12
N LEU A 20 -2.23 14.11 -7.59
CA LEU A 20 -1.54 13.80 -8.84
C LEU A 20 -2.20 14.50 -10.04
N LEU A 21 -3.54 14.54 -10.08
CA LEU A 21 -4.29 15.26 -11.11
C LEU A 21 -4.11 16.78 -11.00
N ALA A 22 -4.07 17.33 -9.79
CA ALA A 22 -3.85 18.76 -9.55
C ALA A 22 -2.45 19.19 -9.99
N LEU A 23 -1.46 18.31 -9.89
CA LEU A 23 -0.10 18.50 -10.38
C LEU A 23 0.04 18.30 -11.91
N GLY A 24 -1.05 18.02 -12.62
CA GLY A 24 -1.06 17.89 -14.09
C GLY A 24 -0.49 16.57 -14.60
N HIS A 25 -0.55 15.50 -13.82
CA HIS A 25 -0.10 14.17 -14.26
C HIS A 25 -1.19 13.41 -15.00
N ASP A 26 -0.78 12.55 -15.96
CA ASP A 26 -1.64 11.59 -16.63
C ASP A 26 -1.78 10.35 -15.72
N VAL A 27 -2.95 10.19 -15.08
CA VAL A 27 -3.15 9.18 -14.05
C VAL A 27 -3.99 8.02 -14.57
N THR A 28 -3.47 6.82 -14.42
CA THR A 28 -4.18 5.56 -14.61
C THR A 28 -4.45 4.92 -13.25
N ILE A 29 -5.70 4.58 -12.96
CA ILE A 29 -6.03 3.80 -11.75
C ILE A 29 -6.29 2.34 -12.12
N ALA A 30 -5.71 1.43 -11.35
CA ALA A 30 -5.91 -0.02 -11.53
C ALA A 30 -6.66 -0.61 -10.33
N THR A 31 -7.83 -1.19 -10.58
CA THR A 31 -8.73 -1.74 -9.56
C THR A 31 -9.57 -2.89 -10.12
N ARG A 32 -10.29 -3.59 -9.25
CA ARG A 32 -11.28 -4.60 -9.65
C ARG A 32 -12.56 -3.98 -10.25
N GLY A 33 -12.72 -2.66 -10.16
CA GLY A 33 -13.92 -1.96 -10.66
C GLY A 33 -15.14 -2.07 -9.76
N ASN A 34 -15.00 -2.49 -8.49
CA ASN A 34 -16.14 -2.71 -7.58
C ASN A 34 -16.53 -1.44 -6.80
N ALA A 35 -15.74 -0.39 -6.85
CA ALA A 35 -16.00 0.88 -6.17
C ALA A 35 -16.06 2.01 -7.20
N ALA A 36 -17.05 2.88 -7.07
CA ALA A 36 -17.07 4.14 -7.79
C ALA A 36 -15.94 5.05 -7.30
N ASP A 37 -15.50 5.95 -8.16
CA ASP A 37 -14.50 6.97 -7.83
C ASP A 37 -15.00 8.35 -8.30
N PRO A 38 -14.49 9.46 -7.73
CA PRO A 38 -14.97 10.81 -8.02
C PRO A 38 -14.26 11.47 -9.20
N PHE A 39 -13.47 10.74 -10.01
CA PHE A 39 -12.56 11.36 -10.97
C PHE A 39 -13.15 11.59 -12.36
N GLY A 40 -14.27 10.93 -12.70
CA GLY A 40 -14.89 11.04 -14.04
C GLY A 40 -13.91 10.62 -15.13
N GLU A 41 -13.83 11.40 -16.20
CA GLU A 41 -12.94 11.14 -17.35
C GLU A 41 -11.50 11.61 -17.14
N ARG A 42 -11.19 12.19 -15.99
CA ARG A 42 -9.83 12.71 -15.70
C ARG A 42 -8.78 11.64 -15.47
N VAL A 43 -9.19 10.37 -15.31
CA VAL A 43 -8.28 9.24 -15.12
C VAL A 43 -8.60 8.12 -16.11
N LYS A 44 -7.57 7.42 -16.54
CA LYS A 44 -7.71 6.13 -17.24
C LYS A 44 -7.98 5.04 -16.20
N ARG A 45 -8.66 3.98 -16.60
CA ARG A 45 -9.01 2.87 -15.70
C ARG A 45 -8.60 1.54 -16.30
N ILE A 46 -7.89 0.75 -15.51
CA ILE A 46 -7.56 -0.63 -15.82
C ILE A 46 -8.29 -1.53 -14.81
N ARG A 47 -9.11 -2.44 -15.32
CA ARG A 47 -9.74 -3.45 -14.48
C ARG A 47 -8.81 -4.65 -14.36
N VAL A 48 -8.40 -4.97 -13.13
CA VAL A 48 -7.44 -6.03 -12.87
C VAL A 48 -7.70 -6.69 -11.51
N GLU A 49 -7.53 -8.01 -11.45
CA GLU A 49 -7.39 -8.74 -10.19
C GLU A 49 -5.90 -8.90 -9.89
N ARG A 50 -5.40 -8.11 -8.92
CA ARG A 50 -3.97 -8.04 -8.63
C ARG A 50 -3.38 -9.33 -8.05
N THR A 51 -4.21 -10.18 -7.44
CA THR A 51 -3.79 -11.47 -6.88
C THR A 51 -3.70 -12.57 -7.95
N ASP A 52 -4.15 -12.30 -9.16
CA ASP A 52 -4.02 -13.17 -10.33
C ASP A 52 -2.93 -12.61 -11.27
N ILE A 53 -1.78 -13.30 -11.31
CA ILE A 53 -0.63 -12.87 -12.13
C ILE A 53 -0.95 -12.85 -13.63
N GLU A 54 -1.81 -13.73 -14.11
CA GLU A 54 -2.21 -13.75 -15.52
C GLU A 54 -3.17 -12.58 -15.84
N SER A 55 -3.99 -12.19 -14.89
CA SER A 55 -4.79 -10.95 -14.97
C SER A 55 -3.89 -9.73 -15.05
N MET A 56 -2.85 -9.66 -14.22
CA MET A 56 -1.86 -8.59 -14.23
C MET A 56 -1.10 -8.53 -15.57
N LYS A 57 -0.58 -9.66 -16.05
CA LYS A 57 0.13 -9.73 -17.34
C LYS A 57 -0.73 -9.21 -18.50
N ARG A 58 -1.98 -9.66 -18.58
CA ARG A 58 -2.89 -9.22 -19.65
C ARG A 58 -3.25 -7.74 -19.54
N ALA A 59 -3.48 -7.26 -18.33
CA ALA A 59 -3.92 -5.89 -18.08
C ALA A 59 -2.84 -4.84 -18.38
N PHE A 60 -1.57 -5.19 -18.17
CA PHE A 60 -0.45 -4.27 -18.30
C PHE A 60 0.47 -4.54 -19.50
N ALA A 61 0.13 -5.51 -20.37
CA ALA A 61 0.94 -5.85 -21.53
C ALA A 61 1.21 -4.62 -22.43
N GLY A 62 2.48 -4.32 -22.67
CA GLY A 62 2.89 -3.19 -23.52
C GLY A 62 2.68 -1.80 -22.94
N LEU A 63 2.27 -1.68 -21.66
CA LEU A 63 2.14 -0.40 -20.97
C LEU A 63 3.40 -0.10 -20.16
N HIS A 64 3.85 1.15 -20.26
CA HIS A 64 4.97 1.69 -19.47
C HIS A 64 4.50 2.85 -18.60
N PHE A 65 4.99 2.93 -17.36
CA PHE A 65 4.68 4.00 -16.42
C PHE A 65 5.95 4.67 -15.89
N ASP A 66 5.93 5.99 -15.79
CA ASP A 66 7.03 6.72 -15.14
C ASP A 66 7.11 6.37 -13.65
N VAL A 67 5.94 6.32 -13.00
CA VAL A 67 5.83 5.98 -11.58
C VAL A 67 4.63 5.07 -11.34
N VAL A 68 4.83 4.06 -10.51
CA VAL A 68 3.76 3.19 -9.99
C VAL A 68 3.62 3.42 -8.50
N PHE A 69 2.44 3.81 -8.04
CA PHE A 69 2.05 3.79 -6.63
C PHE A 69 1.24 2.52 -6.35
N ASP A 70 1.73 1.65 -5.50
CA ASP A 70 1.01 0.44 -5.11
C ASP A 70 0.47 0.54 -3.69
N ASN A 71 -0.80 0.96 -3.58
CA ASN A 71 -1.49 1.19 -2.31
C ASN A 71 -2.05 -0.10 -1.70
N ILE A 72 -2.10 -1.19 -2.44
CA ILE A 72 -2.79 -2.41 -2.04
C ILE A 72 -1.93 -3.68 -2.13
N ALA A 73 -0.61 -3.56 -2.31
CA ALA A 73 0.29 -4.67 -2.08
C ALA A 73 0.37 -4.98 -0.58
N TYR A 74 0.09 -6.21 -0.20
CA TYR A 74 0.12 -6.65 1.20
C TYR A 74 1.26 -7.63 1.49
N ALA A 75 1.49 -8.58 0.59
CA ALA A 75 2.33 -9.73 0.81
C ALA A 75 3.42 -9.89 -0.26
N SER A 76 4.36 -10.80 -0.04
CA SER A 76 5.46 -11.06 -0.97
C SER A 76 4.99 -11.48 -2.37
N ASN A 77 3.89 -12.25 -2.48
CA ASN A 77 3.31 -12.60 -3.78
C ASN A 77 2.74 -11.39 -4.52
N ASP A 78 2.26 -10.37 -3.81
CA ASP A 78 1.83 -9.12 -4.43
C ASP A 78 2.99 -8.36 -5.06
N ILE A 79 4.12 -8.31 -4.35
CA ILE A 79 5.35 -7.69 -4.86
C ILE A 79 5.85 -8.46 -6.08
N LYS A 80 5.92 -9.79 -6.00
CA LYS A 80 6.32 -10.64 -7.11
C LYS A 80 5.47 -10.34 -8.35
N SER A 81 4.15 -10.35 -8.20
CA SER A 81 3.23 -10.08 -9.31
C SER A 81 3.49 -8.70 -9.92
N ALA A 82 3.67 -7.65 -9.12
CA ALA A 82 3.96 -6.31 -9.62
C ALA A 82 5.30 -6.24 -10.35
N MET A 83 6.38 -6.77 -9.76
CA MET A 83 7.73 -6.70 -10.32
C MET A 83 7.91 -7.50 -11.61
N GLU A 84 7.14 -8.57 -11.80
CA GLU A 84 7.21 -9.43 -12.98
C GLU A 84 6.26 -9.02 -14.12
N THR A 85 5.28 -8.15 -13.84
CA THR A 85 4.24 -7.82 -14.83
C THR A 85 4.17 -6.35 -15.22
N LEU A 86 4.76 -5.46 -14.43
CA LEU A 86 4.77 -4.03 -14.69
C LEU A 86 6.09 -3.57 -15.30
N ASP A 87 6.00 -2.68 -16.28
CA ASP A 87 7.13 -1.92 -16.80
C ASP A 87 7.07 -0.48 -16.27
N PHE A 88 8.11 -0.06 -15.54
CA PHE A 88 8.13 1.23 -14.83
C PHE A 88 9.54 1.79 -14.66
N ASN A 89 9.63 3.12 -14.51
CA ASN A 89 10.86 3.77 -14.11
C ASN A 89 11.04 3.79 -12.58
N LYS A 90 9.93 3.94 -11.81
CA LYS A 90 9.96 3.91 -10.34
C LYS A 90 8.71 3.26 -9.77
N TYR A 91 8.90 2.40 -8.77
CA TYR A 91 7.82 1.77 -8.02
C TYR A 91 7.81 2.26 -6.58
N ILE A 92 6.65 2.71 -6.09
CA ILE A 92 6.46 3.19 -4.72
C ILE A 92 5.50 2.24 -4.01
N TYR A 93 6.06 1.48 -3.08
CA TYR A 93 5.33 0.52 -2.26
C TYR A 93 4.83 1.15 -0.97
N MET A 94 3.52 1.06 -0.72
CA MET A 94 2.92 1.50 0.53
C MET A 94 3.11 0.46 1.62
N SER A 95 4.22 0.58 2.36
CA SER A 95 4.52 -0.23 3.52
C SER A 95 3.89 0.35 4.80
N THR A 96 4.34 -0.06 5.95
CA THR A 96 3.75 0.31 7.25
C THR A 96 4.80 0.28 8.35
N THR A 97 4.63 1.12 9.37
CA THR A 97 5.43 1.00 10.60
C THR A 97 5.11 -0.27 11.41
N ALA A 98 4.12 -1.07 11.01
CA ALA A 98 3.86 -2.38 11.61
C ALA A 98 4.94 -3.42 11.29
N VAL A 99 5.87 -3.14 10.38
CA VAL A 99 7.02 -4.03 10.09
C VAL A 99 8.00 -4.09 11.26
N TYR A 100 8.08 -3.04 12.07
CA TYR A 100 8.96 -3.01 13.24
C TYR A 100 8.41 -3.88 14.38
N ASP A 101 9.28 -4.70 14.98
CA ASP A 101 8.95 -5.56 16.10
C ASP A 101 10.23 -5.95 16.87
N PRO A 102 10.41 -5.52 18.13
CA PRO A 102 9.51 -4.60 18.86
C PRO A 102 9.58 -3.14 18.37
N LYS A 103 8.54 -2.38 18.63
CA LYS A 103 8.56 -0.92 18.45
C LYS A 103 9.04 -0.24 19.73
N HIS A 104 9.82 0.84 19.57
CA HIS A 104 10.25 1.70 20.66
C HIS A 104 10.23 3.17 20.23
N MET A 105 10.40 4.10 21.17
CA MET A 105 10.27 5.54 20.89
C MET A 105 11.28 6.04 19.85
N ASP A 106 12.47 5.44 19.81
CA ASP A 106 13.56 5.81 18.89
C ASP A 106 13.67 4.87 17.68
N THR A 107 12.56 4.23 17.28
CA THR A 107 12.53 3.31 16.15
C THR A 107 13.04 3.98 14.87
N LYS A 108 14.04 3.37 14.25
CA LYS A 108 14.67 3.83 13.01
C LYS A 108 14.40 2.86 11.86
N GLU A 109 14.73 3.28 10.64
CA GLU A 109 14.51 2.44 9.45
C GLU A 109 15.29 1.12 9.50
N GLU A 110 16.52 1.14 10.03
CA GLU A 110 17.39 -0.02 10.17
C GLU A 110 16.92 -1.05 11.21
N ASP A 111 15.98 -0.71 12.09
CA ASP A 111 15.43 -1.65 13.09
C ASP A 111 14.59 -2.78 12.46
N PHE A 112 14.29 -2.67 11.17
CA PHE A 112 13.74 -3.77 10.41
C PHE A 112 14.70 -4.17 9.26
N ASP A 113 15.42 -5.24 9.46
CA ASP A 113 16.35 -5.82 8.49
C ASP A 113 15.63 -6.81 7.56
N ALA A 114 15.15 -6.30 6.44
CA ALA A 114 14.48 -7.10 5.41
C ALA A 114 15.45 -7.97 4.60
N VAL A 115 16.74 -7.64 4.60
CA VAL A 115 17.77 -8.34 3.81
C VAL A 115 18.08 -9.71 4.41
N HIS A 116 18.20 -9.79 5.74
CA HIS A 116 18.64 -11.01 6.43
C HIS A 116 17.50 -11.83 7.02
N LYS A 117 16.25 -11.35 7.00
CA LYS A 117 15.10 -12.17 7.40
C LYS A 117 14.80 -13.24 6.34
N THR A 118 14.32 -14.38 6.79
CA THR A 118 13.87 -15.45 5.89
C THR A 118 12.69 -14.96 5.05
N LEU A 119 12.85 -14.96 3.72
CA LEU A 119 11.77 -14.67 2.79
C LEU A 119 10.85 -15.88 2.64
N GLU A 120 9.55 -15.64 2.86
CA GLU A 120 8.49 -16.56 2.55
C GLU A 120 7.57 -15.96 1.47
N TRP A 121 7.26 -16.73 0.44
CA TRP A 121 6.28 -16.35 -0.56
C TRP A 121 4.88 -16.65 -0.05
N CYS A 122 4.15 -15.62 0.31
CA CYS A 122 2.83 -15.73 0.91
C CYS A 122 1.81 -14.77 0.29
N GLY A 123 0.55 -15.10 0.45
CA GLY A 123 -0.59 -14.24 0.17
C GLY A 123 -1.05 -13.47 1.40
N ARG A 124 -1.99 -12.56 1.20
CA ARG A 124 -2.52 -11.70 2.27
C ARG A 124 -3.17 -12.46 3.43
N ALA A 125 -3.79 -13.61 3.16
CA ALA A 125 -4.54 -14.39 4.14
C ALA A 125 -3.69 -15.42 4.91
N ASP A 126 -2.44 -15.62 4.51
CA ASP A 126 -1.60 -16.70 5.05
C ASP A 126 -1.07 -16.39 6.45
N HIS A 127 -0.88 -15.08 6.75
CA HIS A 127 -0.33 -14.62 8.03
C HIS A 127 -0.99 -13.31 8.49
N PRO A 128 -0.76 -12.89 9.76
CA PRO A 128 -1.14 -11.57 10.26
C PRO A 128 -0.58 -10.42 9.41
N TYR A 129 -1.25 -9.27 9.46
CA TYR A 129 -0.95 -8.11 8.62
C TYR A 129 0.51 -7.64 8.67
N ASP A 130 1.08 -7.56 9.87
CA ASP A 130 2.46 -7.17 10.09
C ASP A 130 3.46 -8.15 9.47
N VAL A 131 3.18 -9.46 9.58
CA VAL A 131 4.01 -10.52 9.00
C VAL A 131 4.00 -10.46 7.48
N VAL A 132 2.84 -10.40 6.84
CA VAL A 132 2.77 -10.33 5.37
C VAL A 132 3.44 -9.06 4.83
N LYS A 133 3.33 -7.93 5.54
CA LYS A 133 4.01 -6.68 5.18
C LYS A 133 5.53 -6.78 5.29
N ARG A 134 6.05 -7.46 6.32
CA ARG A 134 7.49 -7.77 6.43
C ARG A 134 7.93 -8.63 5.25
N GLN A 135 7.18 -9.65 4.87
CA GLN A 135 7.50 -10.52 3.75
C GLN A 135 7.50 -9.77 2.41
N ALA A 136 6.61 -8.79 2.23
CA ALA A 136 6.62 -7.92 1.06
C ALA A 136 7.92 -7.10 0.96
N GLU A 137 8.40 -6.51 2.06
CA GLU A 137 9.69 -5.82 2.06
C GLU A 137 10.87 -6.77 1.86
N CYS A 138 10.84 -7.96 2.47
CA CYS A 138 11.87 -8.98 2.23
C CYS A 138 11.96 -9.34 0.74
N ALA A 139 10.83 -9.46 0.06
CA ALA A 139 10.80 -9.74 -1.38
C ALA A 139 11.46 -8.61 -2.19
N LEU A 140 11.15 -7.34 -1.91
CA LEU A 140 11.77 -6.19 -2.56
C LEU A 140 13.30 -6.20 -2.39
N TRP A 141 13.78 -6.30 -1.16
CA TRP A 141 15.20 -6.25 -0.85
C TRP A 141 15.99 -7.44 -1.38
N GLN A 142 15.44 -8.66 -1.30
CA GLN A 142 16.20 -9.89 -1.60
C GLN A 142 16.09 -10.34 -3.06
N LYS A 143 15.00 -9.98 -3.75
CA LYS A 143 14.73 -10.47 -5.11
C LYS A 143 14.67 -9.39 -6.17
N TYR A 144 14.45 -8.14 -5.79
CA TYR A 144 14.23 -7.03 -6.72
C TYR A 144 15.07 -5.80 -6.33
N ALA A 145 16.20 -6.00 -5.65
CA ALA A 145 17.10 -4.92 -5.23
C ALA A 145 17.71 -4.13 -6.40
N ASP A 146 17.75 -4.73 -7.59
CA ASP A 146 18.19 -4.13 -8.85
C ASP A 146 17.17 -3.19 -9.48
N LYS A 147 15.90 -3.28 -9.06
CA LYS A 147 14.84 -2.42 -9.56
C LYS A 147 14.76 -1.10 -8.78
N ASN A 148 14.29 -0.05 -9.44
CA ASN A 148 14.14 1.26 -8.82
C ASN A 148 12.82 1.34 -8.05
N TRP A 149 12.85 1.07 -6.75
CA TRP A 149 11.70 1.13 -5.86
C TRP A 149 11.97 1.90 -4.58
N ILE A 150 10.90 2.31 -3.91
CA ILE A 150 10.89 2.90 -2.58
C ILE A 150 9.78 2.22 -1.77
N ALA A 151 10.07 1.78 -0.54
CA ALA A 151 9.07 1.38 0.43
C ALA A 151 8.81 2.52 1.42
N VAL A 152 7.58 3.01 1.49
CA VAL A 152 7.19 4.07 2.43
C VAL A 152 6.43 3.43 3.60
N ARG A 153 7.01 3.47 4.78
CA ARG A 153 6.45 2.89 6.02
C ARG A 153 5.51 3.88 6.69
N TYR A 154 4.23 3.87 6.28
CA TYR A 154 3.23 4.74 6.86
C TYR A 154 2.89 4.32 8.29
N PRO A 155 2.71 5.30 9.21
CA PRO A 155 2.11 5.05 10.51
C PRO A 155 0.60 4.78 10.35
N PHE A 156 -0.13 4.85 11.44
CA PHE A 156 -1.58 4.74 11.44
C PHE A 156 -2.20 5.91 10.66
N VAL A 157 -2.77 5.63 9.48
CA VAL A 157 -3.39 6.65 8.64
C VAL A 157 -4.81 6.92 9.11
N ILE A 158 -5.12 8.19 9.31
CA ILE A 158 -6.44 8.72 9.68
C ILE A 158 -6.78 9.92 8.81
N GLY A 159 -8.06 10.20 8.59
CA GLY A 159 -8.49 11.37 7.81
C GLY A 159 -9.89 11.23 7.24
N GLU A 160 -10.24 12.14 6.35
CA GLU A 160 -11.47 12.09 5.57
C GLU A 160 -11.49 10.82 4.71
N ASP A 161 -12.68 10.34 4.42
CA ASP A 161 -12.92 9.10 3.65
C ASP A 161 -12.39 7.81 4.33
N ASP A 162 -11.96 7.85 5.61
CA ASP A 162 -11.61 6.64 6.34
C ASP A 162 -12.85 5.78 6.62
N TYR A 163 -13.12 4.87 5.67
CA TYR A 163 -14.23 3.92 5.78
C TYR A 163 -14.09 2.93 6.94
N THR A 164 -12.90 2.80 7.53
CA THR A 164 -12.66 1.95 8.71
C THR A 164 -13.13 2.61 10.00
N LYS A 165 -13.45 3.91 9.96
CA LYS A 165 -13.96 4.71 11.08
C LYS A 165 -13.08 4.70 12.33
N ARG A 166 -11.77 4.54 12.17
CA ARG A 166 -10.82 4.42 13.29
C ARG A 166 -10.83 5.66 14.18
N LEU A 167 -10.65 6.84 13.58
CA LEU A 167 -10.70 8.11 14.32
C LEU A 167 -12.09 8.34 14.92
N LYS A 168 -13.13 8.04 14.17
CA LYS A 168 -14.53 8.17 14.62
C LYS A 168 -14.79 7.35 15.89
N PHE A 169 -14.26 6.14 15.98
CA PHE A 169 -14.38 5.30 17.18
C PHE A 169 -13.86 6.03 18.42
N TYR A 170 -12.67 6.60 18.39
CA TYR A 170 -12.09 7.32 19.52
C TYR A 170 -12.86 8.59 19.86
N ILE A 171 -13.26 9.36 18.86
CA ILE A 171 -14.03 10.60 19.06
C ILE A 171 -15.39 10.27 19.69
N GLU A 172 -16.13 9.30 19.21
CA GLU A 172 -17.44 8.92 19.75
C GLU A 172 -17.36 8.41 21.18
N HIS A 173 -16.33 7.63 21.51
CA HIS A 173 -16.11 7.18 22.90
C HIS A 173 -15.80 8.34 23.83
N ALA A 174 -14.95 9.28 23.40
CA ALA A 174 -14.64 10.47 24.17
C ALA A 174 -15.89 11.35 24.41
N ILE A 175 -16.67 11.64 23.36
CA ILE A 175 -17.90 12.45 23.47
C ILE A 175 -18.93 11.79 24.39
N LYS A 176 -19.10 10.47 24.28
CA LYS A 176 -20.09 9.70 25.07
C LYS A 176 -19.58 9.33 26.45
N ASN A 177 -18.35 9.71 26.79
CA ASN A 177 -17.67 9.34 28.04
C ASN A 177 -17.67 7.80 28.28
N VAL A 178 -17.48 7.03 27.21
CA VAL A 178 -17.41 5.56 27.27
C VAL A 178 -15.96 5.14 27.46
N PRO A 179 -15.66 4.27 28.44
CA PRO A 179 -14.29 3.78 28.65
C PRO A 179 -13.71 3.11 27.40
N MET A 180 -12.46 3.43 27.09
CA MET A 180 -11.68 2.78 26.03
C MET A 180 -10.59 1.92 26.66
N LYS A 181 -10.48 0.65 26.20
CA LYS A 181 -9.36 -0.18 26.60
C LYS A 181 -8.12 0.22 25.79
N ILE A 182 -7.13 0.76 26.46
CA ILE A 182 -5.82 1.07 25.89
C ILE A 182 -4.87 -0.08 26.26
N GLN A 183 -4.28 -0.71 25.26
CA GLN A 183 -3.30 -1.75 25.45
C GLN A 183 -1.95 -1.09 25.81
N ASN A 184 -1.29 -1.55 26.89
CA ASN A 184 -0.01 -1.00 27.38
C ASN A 184 -0.06 0.47 27.80
N ALA A 185 -1.10 0.88 28.54
CA ALA A 185 -1.21 2.25 29.07
C ALA A 185 0.01 2.67 29.94
N ASP A 186 0.72 1.70 30.52
CA ASP A 186 1.91 1.94 31.37
C ASP A 186 3.22 2.10 30.52
N ALA A 187 3.14 1.99 29.22
CA ALA A 187 4.28 2.15 28.29
C ALA A 187 4.28 3.53 27.58
N ALA A 188 3.44 4.46 28.05
CA ALA A 188 3.32 5.82 27.52
C ALA A 188 4.14 6.83 28.31
#